data_b59e95b499683d02b40a0f897f31de96
#
_entry.id   b59e95b499683d02b40a0f897f31de96
#
_cell.length_a   1.000
_cell.length_b   1.000
_cell.length_c   1.000
_cell.angle_alpha   90.00
_cell.angle_beta   90.00
_cell.angle_gamma   90.00
#
_symmetry.space_group_name_H-M   'P 1'
#
loop_
_entity.id
_entity.type
_entity.pdbx_description
1 polymer ?
#
loop_
_entity_poly.entity_id
_entity_poly.type
_entity_poly.pdbx_seq_one_letter_code
_entity_poly.pdbx_strand_id
1 'polypeptide(L)'
;MPPVDEPAADDAAAQLDEIAAELYALPPDDFTAARNARAAASDRPLAARVKSLRKPTAAAWAVDLLARDGQLAEALELAGALREAQDDLDGAELARLSRQRRALVAALATQAVELAADRGVSVSAAARADVEKTINAAVMDAAAAAAVMTARLVRPLEATGFDAVDVSDAVGGSLPGVPDAPPPSRDDLAERRARKEAERAVREAERAAGEADRELAKIDAKLAKARERADHLSERIADLRAELTRFEADAQKAERDTRRLDEDRADAAARSRAAQRDAEKARKVLE
;
A
#
# COMPACT_ATOMS: atom_id res chain seq x y z
N MET A 1 -9.98 51.77 24.94
CA MET A 1 -10.41 51.24 23.64
C MET A 1 -11.61 50.35 23.92
N PRO A 2 -12.83 50.63 23.43
CA PRO A 2 -13.99 49.79 23.69
C PRO A 2 -13.88 48.45 22.92
N PRO A 3 -14.48 47.37 23.43
CA PRO A 3 -14.50 46.10 22.72
C PRO A 3 -15.31 46.23 21.44
N VAL A 4 -14.74 45.77 20.32
CA VAL A 4 -15.39 45.77 19.00
C VAL A 4 -16.48 44.70 18.99
N ASP A 5 -17.64 45.06 18.49
CA ASP A 5 -18.89 44.35 18.28
C ASP A 5 -18.71 42.84 17.90
N GLU A 6 -18.78 41.98 18.90
CA GLU A 6 -18.91 40.52 18.74
C GLU A 6 -20.17 40.08 17.94
N PRO A 7 -21.36 40.72 18.07
CA PRO A 7 -22.56 40.30 17.35
C PRO A 7 -22.50 40.51 15.81
N ALA A 8 -21.77 41.51 15.33
CA ALA A 8 -21.67 41.80 13.90
C ALA A 8 -20.76 40.81 13.14
N ALA A 9 -19.81 40.17 13.83
CA ALA A 9 -18.94 39.15 13.26
C ALA A 9 -19.67 37.80 13.09
N ASP A 10 -20.50 37.44 14.07
CA ASP A 10 -21.32 36.21 14.03
C ASP A 10 -22.42 36.30 12.95
N ASP A 11 -23.07 37.43 12.77
CA ASP A 11 -24.04 37.63 11.69
C ASP A 11 -23.38 37.51 10.30
N ALA A 12 -22.18 38.06 10.12
CA ALA A 12 -21.45 37.95 8.85
C ALA A 12 -20.93 36.52 8.58
N ALA A 13 -20.62 35.77 9.63
CA ALA A 13 -20.26 34.35 9.50
C ALA A 13 -21.48 33.49 9.09
N ALA A 14 -22.61 33.70 9.78
CA ALA A 14 -23.86 33.01 9.46
C ALA A 14 -24.34 33.30 8.02
N GLN A 15 -24.24 34.55 7.55
CA GLN A 15 -24.57 34.91 6.16
C GLN A 15 -23.64 34.23 5.15
N LEU A 16 -22.33 34.13 5.44
CA LEU A 16 -21.40 33.38 4.58
C LEU A 16 -21.74 31.91 4.52
N ASP A 17 -22.09 31.31 5.66
CA ASP A 17 -22.44 29.90 5.75
C ASP A 17 -23.73 29.55 4.98
N GLU A 18 -24.72 30.45 5.02
CA GLU A 18 -25.95 30.32 4.22
C GLU A 18 -25.64 30.37 2.72
N ILE A 19 -24.85 31.34 2.28
CA ILE A 19 -24.41 31.47 0.88
C ILE A 19 -23.55 30.23 0.46
N ALA A 20 -22.67 29.77 1.34
CA ALA A 20 -21.87 28.59 1.08
C ALA A 20 -22.75 27.35 0.94
N ALA A 21 -23.76 27.15 1.80
CA ALA A 21 -24.70 26.06 1.70
C ALA A 21 -25.46 26.03 0.36
N GLU A 22 -25.87 27.19 -0.16
CA GLU A 22 -26.47 27.35 -1.48
C GLU A 22 -25.48 26.96 -2.59
N LEU A 23 -24.25 27.49 -2.54
CA LEU A 23 -23.25 27.29 -3.58
C LEU A 23 -22.74 25.83 -3.68
N TYR A 24 -22.50 25.20 -2.52
CA TYR A 24 -22.05 23.78 -2.47
C TYR A 24 -23.17 22.78 -2.76
N ALA A 25 -24.43 23.22 -2.89
CA ALA A 25 -25.51 22.39 -3.42
C ALA A 25 -25.47 22.27 -4.95
N LEU A 26 -24.83 23.20 -5.64
CA LEU A 26 -24.71 23.22 -7.10
C LEU A 26 -23.64 22.22 -7.59
N PRO A 27 -23.80 21.69 -8.83
CA PRO A 27 -22.75 20.92 -9.46
C PRO A 27 -21.42 21.69 -9.48
N PRO A 28 -20.26 21.00 -9.33
CA PRO A 28 -18.97 21.67 -9.29
C PRO A 28 -18.71 22.60 -10.49
N ASP A 29 -19.23 22.29 -11.67
CA ASP A 29 -18.99 23.10 -12.86
C ASP A 29 -19.75 24.44 -12.84
N ASP A 30 -20.88 24.50 -12.17
CA ASP A 30 -21.69 25.70 -12.00
C ASP A 30 -21.21 26.59 -10.85
N PHE A 31 -20.47 26.01 -9.90
CA PHE A 31 -20.02 26.65 -8.65
C PHE A 31 -19.32 27.99 -8.90
N THR A 32 -18.38 28.07 -9.83
CA THR A 32 -17.56 29.28 -10.02
C THR A 32 -18.38 30.45 -10.57
N ALA A 33 -19.28 30.18 -11.49
CA ALA A 33 -20.17 31.20 -12.06
C ALA A 33 -21.14 31.73 -10.99
N ALA A 34 -21.78 30.81 -10.24
CA ALA A 34 -22.71 31.13 -9.17
C ALA A 34 -22.02 31.91 -8.02
N ARG A 35 -20.82 31.46 -7.59
CA ARG A 35 -20.02 32.17 -6.58
C ARG A 35 -19.71 33.60 -6.98
N ASN A 36 -19.28 33.81 -8.25
CA ASN A 36 -18.93 35.15 -8.72
C ASN A 36 -20.17 36.03 -8.83
N ALA A 37 -21.30 35.50 -9.25
CA ALA A 37 -22.57 36.23 -9.30
C ALA A 37 -23.03 36.62 -7.88
N ARG A 38 -22.96 35.68 -6.91
CA ARG A 38 -23.33 35.94 -5.52
C ARG A 38 -22.43 36.99 -4.86
N ALA A 39 -21.11 36.91 -5.13
CA ALA A 39 -20.17 37.93 -4.64
C ALA A 39 -20.43 39.31 -5.23
N ALA A 40 -20.88 39.42 -6.49
CA ALA A 40 -21.23 40.72 -7.11
C ALA A 40 -22.50 41.33 -6.50
N ALA A 41 -23.40 40.50 -5.98
CA ALA A 41 -24.65 40.91 -5.34
C ALA A 41 -24.50 41.18 -3.82
N SER A 42 -23.34 40.92 -3.22
CA SER A 42 -23.04 41.07 -1.81
C SER A 42 -22.33 42.40 -1.54
N ASP A 43 -22.41 42.91 -0.30
CA ASP A 43 -21.61 44.04 0.16
C ASP A 43 -20.09 43.72 0.14
N ARG A 44 -19.26 44.79 0.21
CA ARG A 44 -17.81 44.65 -0.02
C ARG A 44 -17.09 43.66 0.91
N PRO A 45 -17.35 43.64 2.24
CA PRO A 45 -16.73 42.66 3.13
C PRO A 45 -17.17 41.22 2.85
N LEU A 46 -18.47 40.98 2.69
CA LEU A 46 -19.03 39.66 2.41
C LEU A 46 -18.64 39.18 1.00
N ALA A 47 -18.59 40.06 0.01
CA ALA A 47 -18.12 39.71 -1.35
C ALA A 47 -16.71 39.18 -1.37
N ALA A 48 -15.79 39.70 -0.54
CA ALA A 48 -14.41 39.16 -0.44
C ALA A 48 -14.39 37.75 0.15
N ARG A 49 -15.19 37.48 1.19
CA ARG A 49 -15.33 36.15 1.81
C ARG A 49 -15.99 35.17 0.86
N VAL A 50 -17.05 35.53 0.14
CA VAL A 50 -17.70 34.68 -0.86
C VAL A 50 -16.71 34.34 -1.98
N LYS A 51 -15.91 35.29 -2.48
CA LYS A 51 -14.88 35.04 -3.51
C LYS A 51 -13.77 34.08 -3.04
N SER A 52 -13.49 34.00 -1.76
CA SER A 52 -12.49 33.08 -1.19
C SER A 52 -12.97 31.63 -1.13
N LEU A 53 -14.29 31.37 -1.26
CA LEU A 53 -14.83 30.03 -1.29
C LEU A 53 -14.24 29.26 -2.49
N ARG A 54 -13.72 28.06 -2.23
CA ARG A 54 -13.06 27.24 -3.23
C ARG A 54 -14.06 26.28 -3.89
N LYS A 55 -13.89 26.01 -5.19
CA LYS A 55 -14.67 25.00 -5.91
C LYS A 55 -14.47 23.64 -5.27
N PRO A 56 -15.54 22.87 -4.95
CA PRO A 56 -15.42 21.53 -4.42
C PRO A 56 -14.84 20.56 -5.47
N THR A 57 -14.10 19.56 -5.01
CA THR A 57 -13.78 18.41 -5.87
C THR A 57 -15.03 17.57 -6.12
N ALA A 58 -15.05 16.77 -7.18
CA ALA A 58 -16.17 15.86 -7.46
C ALA A 58 -16.41 14.86 -6.30
N ALA A 59 -15.35 14.41 -5.65
CA ALA A 59 -15.43 13.51 -4.49
C ALA A 59 -16.07 14.22 -3.28
N ALA A 60 -15.59 15.43 -2.93
CA ALA A 60 -16.15 16.21 -1.82
C ALA A 60 -17.62 16.51 -2.05
N TRP A 61 -17.98 16.95 -3.26
CA TRP A 61 -19.35 17.25 -3.62
C TRP A 61 -20.27 16.02 -3.57
N ALA A 62 -19.81 14.85 -3.98
CA ALA A 62 -20.59 13.61 -3.85
C ALA A 62 -20.89 13.28 -2.38
N VAL A 63 -19.91 13.50 -1.47
CA VAL A 63 -20.13 13.34 -0.04
C VAL A 63 -21.10 14.41 0.51
N ASP A 64 -21.01 15.65 0.03
CA ASP A 64 -21.96 16.72 0.40
C ASP A 64 -23.40 16.37 0.00
N LEU A 65 -23.60 15.74 -1.16
CA LEU A 65 -24.91 15.25 -1.57
C LEU A 65 -25.43 14.18 -0.63
N LEU A 66 -24.59 13.23 -0.25
CA LEU A 66 -24.94 12.15 0.67
C LEU A 66 -25.29 12.70 2.06
N ALA A 67 -24.55 13.73 2.54
CA ALA A 67 -24.84 14.38 3.80
C ALA A 67 -26.22 15.09 3.79
N ARG A 68 -26.60 15.69 2.66
CA ARG A 68 -27.91 16.35 2.46
C ARG A 68 -29.05 15.34 2.35
N ASP A 69 -28.79 14.13 1.89
CA ASP A 69 -29.80 13.06 1.77
C ASP A 69 -30.22 12.50 3.16
N GLY A 70 -29.43 12.76 4.21
CA GLY A 70 -29.73 12.41 5.60
C GLY A 70 -29.24 11.02 6.03
N GLN A 71 -29.01 10.07 5.12
CA GLN A 71 -28.57 8.70 5.45
C GLN A 71 -27.19 8.66 6.10
N LEU A 72 -26.32 9.62 5.76
CA LEU A 72 -25.02 9.73 6.37
C LEU A 72 -25.11 10.09 7.86
N ALA A 73 -26.07 10.92 8.26
CA ALA A 73 -26.27 11.31 9.66
C ALA A 73 -26.57 10.08 10.53
N GLU A 74 -27.51 9.23 10.11
CA GLU A 74 -27.87 7.99 10.84
C GLU A 74 -26.66 7.04 10.97
N ALA A 75 -25.87 6.91 9.89
CA ALA A 75 -24.66 6.07 9.90
C ALA A 75 -23.58 6.60 10.85
N LEU A 76 -23.43 7.93 10.96
CA LEU A 76 -22.46 8.56 11.86
C LEU A 76 -22.90 8.50 13.33
N GLU A 77 -24.19 8.63 13.62
CA GLU A 77 -24.73 8.44 14.97
C GLU A 77 -24.49 7.01 15.46
N LEU A 78 -24.80 6.00 14.62
CA LEU A 78 -24.53 4.60 14.93
C LEU A 78 -23.04 4.33 15.13
N ALA A 79 -22.18 4.91 14.30
CA ALA A 79 -20.73 4.78 14.43
C ALA A 79 -20.21 5.43 15.73
N GLY A 80 -20.82 6.55 16.16
CA GLY A 80 -20.53 7.19 17.45
C GLY A 80 -20.86 6.29 18.63
N ALA A 81 -22.08 5.76 18.67
CA ALA A 81 -22.52 4.84 19.72
C ALA A 81 -21.67 3.56 19.80
N LEU A 82 -21.26 3.01 18.63
CA LEU A 82 -20.37 1.86 18.59
C LEU A 82 -18.95 2.16 19.10
N ARG A 83 -18.41 3.38 18.86
CA ARG A 83 -17.11 3.79 19.42
C ARG A 83 -17.13 3.87 20.94
N GLU A 84 -18.19 4.39 21.51
CA GLU A 84 -18.36 4.50 22.97
C GLU A 84 -18.48 3.11 23.64
N ALA A 85 -19.03 2.12 22.91
CA ALA A 85 -19.22 0.75 23.42
C ALA A 85 -17.99 -0.16 23.24
N GLN A 86 -16.89 0.34 22.65
CA GLN A 86 -15.74 -0.51 22.24
C GLN A 86 -14.75 -0.85 23.35
N ASP A 87 -14.82 -0.23 24.52
CA ASP A 87 -13.79 -0.40 25.57
C ASP A 87 -13.71 -1.80 26.18
N ASP A 88 -14.67 -2.70 25.91
CA ASP A 88 -14.77 -4.04 26.48
C ASP A 88 -14.81 -5.21 25.46
N LEU A 89 -14.50 -4.96 24.15
CA LEU A 89 -14.69 -5.97 23.11
C LEU A 89 -13.49 -6.89 22.90
N ASP A 90 -13.76 -8.17 22.64
CA ASP A 90 -12.73 -9.14 22.26
C ASP A 90 -12.25 -9.00 20.80
N GLY A 91 -11.11 -9.65 20.47
CA GLY A 91 -10.51 -9.53 19.14
C GLY A 91 -11.41 -10.04 17.98
N ALA A 92 -12.29 -11.01 18.23
CA ALA A 92 -13.21 -11.55 17.21
C ALA A 92 -14.34 -10.55 16.91
N GLU A 93 -14.81 -9.89 17.95
CA GLU A 93 -15.84 -8.86 17.86
C GLU A 93 -15.34 -7.60 17.17
N LEU A 94 -14.11 -7.16 17.50
CA LEU A 94 -13.43 -6.07 16.80
C LEU A 94 -13.23 -6.36 15.30
N ALA A 95 -12.88 -7.59 14.94
CA ALA A 95 -12.76 -8.00 13.54
C ALA A 95 -14.12 -8.01 12.81
N ARG A 96 -15.20 -8.39 13.48
CA ARG A 96 -16.57 -8.35 12.94
C ARG A 96 -16.99 -6.91 12.68
N LEU A 97 -16.82 -6.01 13.65
CA LEU A 97 -17.16 -4.59 13.54
C LEU A 97 -16.34 -3.91 12.42
N SER A 98 -15.07 -4.24 12.28
CA SER A 98 -14.22 -3.73 11.20
C SER A 98 -14.70 -4.15 9.81
N ARG A 99 -15.26 -5.37 9.66
CA ARG A 99 -15.88 -5.81 8.40
C ARG A 99 -17.19 -5.07 8.13
N GLN A 100 -18.04 -4.91 9.14
CA GLN A 100 -19.31 -4.18 9.02
C GLN A 100 -19.07 -2.72 8.65
N ARG A 101 -18.12 -2.06 9.29
CA ARG A 101 -17.73 -0.68 8.95
C ARG A 101 -17.29 -0.56 7.48
N ARG A 102 -16.42 -1.45 7.00
CA ARG A 102 -15.99 -1.41 5.60
C ARG A 102 -17.15 -1.61 4.62
N ALA A 103 -18.08 -2.50 4.94
CA ALA A 103 -19.27 -2.73 4.12
C ALA A 103 -20.18 -1.48 4.10
N LEU A 104 -20.38 -0.83 5.25
CA LEU A 104 -21.14 0.41 5.37
C LEU A 104 -20.50 1.53 4.57
N VAL A 105 -19.20 1.76 4.72
CA VAL A 105 -18.46 2.80 3.97
C VAL A 105 -18.57 2.58 2.47
N ALA A 106 -18.43 1.32 2.00
CA ALA A 106 -18.55 0.99 0.58
C ALA A 106 -19.98 1.22 0.04
N ALA A 107 -21.01 0.90 0.83
CA ALA A 107 -22.41 1.14 0.46
C ALA A 107 -22.71 2.63 0.35
N LEU A 108 -22.32 3.42 1.35
CA LEU A 108 -22.49 4.88 1.36
C LEU A 108 -21.72 5.56 0.22
N ALA A 109 -20.51 5.09 -0.09
CA ALA A 109 -19.74 5.61 -1.21
C ALA A 109 -20.39 5.31 -2.56
N THR A 110 -21.00 4.12 -2.70
CA THR A 110 -21.77 3.79 -3.91
C THR A 110 -22.95 4.73 -4.06
N GLN A 111 -23.70 4.96 -3.00
CA GLN A 111 -24.83 5.88 -2.99
C GLN A 111 -24.44 7.32 -3.28
N ALA A 112 -23.33 7.82 -2.71
CA ALA A 112 -22.81 9.15 -3.01
C ALA A 112 -22.49 9.33 -4.51
N VAL A 113 -21.90 8.31 -5.13
CA VAL A 113 -21.60 8.29 -6.56
C VAL A 113 -22.88 8.27 -7.41
N GLU A 114 -23.88 7.50 -7.02
CA GLU A 114 -25.19 7.44 -7.68
C GLU A 114 -25.91 8.79 -7.60
N LEU A 115 -25.95 9.41 -6.42
CA LEU A 115 -26.52 10.77 -6.24
C LEU A 115 -25.81 11.83 -7.10
N ALA A 116 -24.51 11.70 -7.29
CA ALA A 116 -23.75 12.57 -8.18
C ALA A 116 -24.10 12.32 -9.67
N ALA A 117 -24.20 11.06 -10.07
CA ALA A 117 -24.57 10.65 -11.42
C ALA A 117 -25.98 11.12 -11.80
N ASP A 118 -26.94 11.03 -10.89
CA ASP A 118 -28.33 11.52 -11.07
C ASP A 118 -28.37 13.03 -11.34
N ARG A 119 -27.35 13.77 -10.89
CA ARG A 119 -27.19 15.20 -11.14
C ARG A 119 -26.23 15.52 -12.30
N GLY A 120 -25.89 14.50 -13.11
CA GLY A 120 -25.07 14.65 -14.31
C GLY A 120 -23.57 14.79 -14.07
N VAL A 121 -23.09 14.53 -12.84
CA VAL A 121 -21.66 14.62 -12.49
C VAL A 121 -21.04 13.21 -12.43
N SER A 122 -20.09 12.94 -13.33
CA SER A 122 -19.36 11.67 -13.33
C SER A 122 -18.24 11.68 -12.29
N VAL A 123 -18.24 10.66 -11.41
CA VAL A 123 -17.19 10.45 -10.39
C VAL A 123 -16.23 9.37 -10.90
N SER A 124 -14.97 9.73 -11.14
CA SER A 124 -13.93 8.78 -11.58
C SER A 124 -13.62 7.73 -10.50
N ALA A 125 -12.96 6.63 -10.87
CA ALA A 125 -12.53 5.59 -9.93
C ALA A 125 -11.62 6.16 -8.82
N ALA A 126 -10.72 7.09 -9.15
CA ALA A 126 -9.88 7.77 -8.17
C ALA A 126 -10.72 8.64 -7.21
N ALA A 127 -11.68 9.42 -7.74
CA ALA A 127 -12.57 10.23 -6.93
C ALA A 127 -13.49 9.36 -6.05
N ARG A 128 -13.93 8.18 -6.51
CA ARG A 128 -14.65 7.20 -5.69
C ARG A 128 -13.83 6.72 -4.50
N ALA A 129 -12.55 6.41 -4.70
CA ALA A 129 -11.66 6.04 -3.61
C ALA A 129 -11.52 7.18 -2.58
N ASP A 130 -11.50 8.44 -3.02
CA ASP A 130 -11.49 9.61 -2.15
C ASP A 130 -12.82 9.78 -1.40
N VAL A 131 -13.96 9.46 -1.99
CA VAL A 131 -15.27 9.38 -1.30
C VAL A 131 -15.23 8.35 -0.18
N GLU A 132 -14.75 7.13 -0.46
CA GLU A 132 -14.61 6.05 0.53
C GLU A 132 -13.70 6.47 1.71
N LYS A 133 -12.55 7.10 1.42
CA LYS A 133 -11.65 7.62 2.45
C LYS A 133 -12.32 8.70 3.31
N THR A 134 -13.03 9.62 2.69
CA THR A 134 -13.71 10.72 3.40
C THR A 134 -14.81 10.20 4.32
N ILE A 135 -15.64 9.26 3.85
CA ILE A 135 -16.67 8.63 4.67
C ILE A 135 -16.04 7.82 5.81
N ASN A 136 -14.96 7.05 5.52
CA ASN A 136 -14.25 6.33 6.57
C ASN A 136 -13.64 7.28 7.62
N ALA A 137 -13.09 8.42 7.20
CA ALA A 137 -12.58 9.43 8.12
C ALA A 137 -13.70 9.97 9.02
N ALA A 138 -14.87 10.28 8.46
CA ALA A 138 -16.03 10.76 9.23
C ALA A 138 -16.55 9.71 10.23
N VAL A 139 -16.54 8.42 9.87
CA VAL A 139 -16.91 7.32 10.77
C VAL A 139 -15.90 7.15 11.93
N MET A 140 -14.62 7.47 11.70
CA MET A 140 -13.54 7.26 12.66
C MET A 140 -13.29 8.46 13.59
N ASP A 141 -13.54 9.68 13.11
CA ASP A 141 -13.13 10.92 13.74
C ASP A 141 -14.30 11.91 13.84
N ALA A 142 -14.49 12.49 15.03
CA ALA A 142 -15.63 13.40 15.32
C ALA A 142 -15.50 14.74 14.58
N ALA A 143 -14.27 15.27 14.41
CA ALA A 143 -14.06 16.52 13.69
C ALA A 143 -14.32 16.34 12.18
N ALA A 144 -13.91 15.19 11.63
CA ALA A 144 -14.23 14.80 10.26
C ALA A 144 -15.74 14.60 10.07
N ALA A 145 -16.44 13.98 11.03
CA ALA A 145 -17.89 13.84 11.01
C ALA A 145 -18.57 15.22 11.00
N ALA A 146 -18.16 16.14 11.88
CA ALA A 146 -18.69 17.49 11.92
C ALA A 146 -18.45 18.23 10.60
N ALA A 147 -17.26 18.10 10.00
CA ALA A 147 -16.94 18.71 8.71
C ALA A 147 -17.83 18.18 7.58
N VAL A 148 -18.00 16.87 7.48
CA VAL A 148 -18.86 16.23 6.46
C VAL A 148 -20.32 16.63 6.65
N MET A 149 -20.81 16.70 7.89
CA MET A 149 -22.22 17.09 8.19
C MET A 149 -22.53 18.55 7.86
N THR A 150 -21.52 19.40 7.61
CA THR A 150 -21.78 20.76 7.06
C THR A 150 -22.34 20.72 5.64
N ALA A 151 -22.13 19.60 4.89
CA ALA A 151 -22.43 19.47 3.46
C ALA A 151 -21.80 20.60 2.61
N ARG A 152 -20.60 21.05 3.01
CA ARG A 152 -19.84 22.14 2.38
C ARG A 152 -18.36 21.78 2.20
N LEU A 153 -18.07 20.49 1.98
CA LEU A 153 -16.71 20.01 1.76
C LEU A 153 -16.11 20.57 0.47
N VAL A 154 -14.86 20.96 0.54
CA VAL A 154 -14.06 21.46 -0.58
C VAL A 154 -13.14 20.38 -1.12
N ARG A 155 -12.60 19.57 -0.23
CA ARG A 155 -11.61 18.51 -0.52
C ARG A 155 -11.95 17.23 0.23
N PRO A 156 -11.46 16.08 -0.23
CA PRO A 156 -11.55 14.82 0.51
C PRO A 156 -10.82 14.91 1.86
N LEU A 157 -11.30 14.13 2.82
CA LEU A 157 -10.67 13.90 4.12
C LEU A 157 -10.02 12.53 4.15
N GLU A 158 -8.92 12.39 4.86
CA GLU A 158 -8.22 11.11 5.02
C GLU A 158 -7.82 10.94 6.50
N ALA A 159 -8.17 9.79 7.08
CA ALA A 159 -7.69 9.40 8.40
C ALA A 159 -6.30 8.80 8.27
N THR A 160 -5.29 9.40 8.93
CA THR A 160 -3.89 8.95 8.89
C THR A 160 -3.53 7.99 10.04
N GLY A 161 -4.54 7.42 10.71
CA GLY A 161 -4.35 6.43 11.78
C GLY A 161 -4.50 7.00 13.19
N PHE A 162 -3.41 7.37 13.86
CA PHE A 162 -3.44 7.83 15.25
C PHE A 162 -3.61 9.35 15.42
N ASP A 163 -3.40 10.14 14.37
CA ASP A 163 -3.55 11.58 14.41
C ASP A 163 -4.99 11.99 14.09
N ALA A 164 -5.45 13.10 14.71
CA ALA A 164 -6.72 13.71 14.38
C ALA A 164 -6.79 14.08 12.88
N VAL A 165 -7.96 13.90 12.28
CA VAL A 165 -8.14 14.24 10.87
C VAL A 165 -7.96 15.74 10.64
N ASP A 166 -7.09 16.11 9.69
CA ASP A 166 -6.93 17.51 9.31
C ASP A 166 -8.17 18.01 8.56
N VAL A 167 -9.01 18.75 9.25
CA VAL A 167 -10.20 19.42 8.71
C VAL A 167 -9.93 20.87 8.29
N SER A 168 -8.71 21.36 8.46
CA SER A 168 -8.31 22.72 8.07
C SER A 168 -8.55 22.93 6.58
N ASP A 169 -9.17 24.04 6.22
CA ASP A 169 -9.51 24.36 4.82
C ASP A 169 -10.32 23.28 4.08
N ALA A 170 -10.94 22.35 4.79
CA ALA A 170 -11.75 21.27 4.20
C ALA A 170 -13.19 21.68 3.96
N VAL A 171 -13.68 22.71 4.65
CA VAL A 171 -15.06 23.20 4.62
C VAL A 171 -15.12 24.62 4.04
N GLY A 172 -16.13 24.90 3.24
CA GLY A 172 -16.43 26.24 2.78
C GLY A 172 -17.28 27.00 3.82
N GLY A 173 -16.76 28.11 4.32
CA GLY A 173 -17.36 28.85 5.43
C GLY A 173 -16.84 28.39 6.80
N SER A 174 -17.63 28.58 7.85
CA SER A 174 -17.26 28.21 9.22
C SER A 174 -17.49 26.73 9.50
N LEU A 175 -16.66 26.13 10.38
CA LEU A 175 -16.85 24.80 10.91
C LEU A 175 -17.47 24.89 12.30
N PRO A 176 -18.62 24.23 12.56
CA PRO A 176 -19.25 24.26 13.87
C PRO A 176 -18.30 23.82 14.99
N GLY A 177 -18.15 24.61 16.04
CA GLY A 177 -17.30 24.29 17.19
C GLY A 177 -15.81 24.62 17.02
N VAL A 178 -15.40 25.13 15.87
CA VAL A 178 -14.04 25.62 15.64
C VAL A 178 -14.09 27.15 15.44
N PRO A 179 -13.37 27.94 16.25
CA PRO A 179 -13.32 29.39 16.04
C PRO A 179 -12.78 29.72 14.64
N ASP A 180 -13.37 30.75 14.01
CA ASP A 180 -12.87 31.23 12.70
C ASP A 180 -11.39 31.61 12.84
N ALA A 181 -10.52 30.87 12.18
CA ALA A 181 -9.10 31.20 12.17
C ALA A 181 -8.88 32.49 11.37
N PRO A 182 -8.07 33.42 11.86
CA PRO A 182 -7.72 34.61 11.09
C PRO A 182 -7.10 34.20 9.76
N PRO A 183 -7.23 35.02 8.69
CA PRO A 183 -6.69 34.70 7.40
C PRO A 183 -5.19 34.37 7.53
N PRO A 184 -4.72 33.27 6.92
CA PRO A 184 -3.36 32.79 7.12
C PRO A 184 -2.34 33.87 6.77
N SER A 185 -1.40 34.10 7.69
CA SER A 185 -0.30 35.03 7.49
C SER A 185 0.62 34.53 6.34
N ARG A 186 1.52 35.38 5.83
CA ARG A 186 2.52 34.94 4.83
C ARG A 186 3.43 33.88 5.39
N ASP A 187 3.70 33.86 6.68
CA ASP A 187 4.53 32.89 7.38
C ASP A 187 3.81 31.54 7.47
N ASP A 188 2.50 31.51 7.76
CA ASP A 188 1.68 30.29 7.76
C ASP A 188 1.62 29.63 6.37
N LEU A 189 1.61 30.43 5.30
CA LEU A 189 1.65 29.91 3.92
C LEU A 189 3.02 29.31 3.57
N ALA A 190 4.10 29.90 4.09
CA ALA A 190 5.45 29.37 3.89
C ALA A 190 5.63 28.04 4.66
N GLU A 191 5.15 27.98 5.89
CA GLU A 191 5.19 26.77 6.73
C GLU A 191 4.36 25.62 6.14
N ARG A 192 3.15 25.91 5.63
CA ARG A 192 2.32 24.91 4.92
C ARG A 192 2.98 24.40 3.64
N ARG A 193 3.72 25.25 2.90
CA ARG A 193 4.49 24.81 1.73
C ARG A 193 5.63 23.91 2.13
N ALA A 194 6.41 24.30 3.14
CA ALA A 194 7.52 23.50 3.66
C ALA A 194 7.03 22.14 4.17
N ARG A 195 5.90 22.08 4.89
CA ARG A 195 5.27 20.84 5.34
C ARG A 195 4.87 19.94 4.17
N LYS A 196 4.22 20.50 3.13
CA LYS A 196 3.86 19.73 1.91
C LYS A 196 5.08 19.20 1.16
N GLU A 197 6.16 19.96 1.11
CA GLU A 197 7.42 19.51 0.50
C GLU A 197 8.06 18.39 1.33
N ALA A 198 8.06 18.51 2.65
CA ALA A 198 8.54 17.45 3.56
C ALA A 198 7.70 16.17 3.42
N GLU A 199 6.37 16.26 3.38
CA GLU A 199 5.48 15.11 3.16
C GLU A 199 5.68 14.43 1.79
N ARG A 200 6.03 15.20 0.74
CA ARG A 200 6.39 14.63 -0.57
C ARG A 200 7.72 13.91 -0.50
N ALA A 201 8.72 14.52 0.15
CA ALA A 201 10.04 13.93 0.32
C ALA A 201 9.98 12.60 1.11
N VAL A 202 9.16 12.56 2.18
CA VAL A 202 8.92 11.32 2.94
C VAL A 202 8.31 10.23 2.04
N ARG A 203 7.24 10.54 1.29
CA ARG A 203 6.63 9.56 0.37
C ARG A 203 7.57 9.09 -0.74
N GLU A 204 8.45 9.95 -1.26
CA GLU A 204 9.48 9.55 -2.22
C GLU A 204 10.53 8.64 -1.59
N ALA A 205 10.99 8.98 -0.39
CA ALA A 205 11.95 8.16 0.36
C ALA A 205 11.36 6.77 0.71
N GLU A 206 10.11 6.70 1.15
CA GLU A 206 9.42 5.44 1.44
C GLU A 206 9.27 4.55 0.19
N ARG A 207 8.95 5.15 -0.97
CA ARG A 207 8.91 4.41 -2.24
C ARG A 207 10.28 3.87 -2.62
N ALA A 208 11.32 4.70 -2.54
CA ALA A 208 12.69 4.30 -2.83
C ALA A 208 13.17 3.19 -1.88
N ALA A 209 12.87 3.29 -0.59
CA ALA A 209 13.15 2.23 0.39
C ALA A 209 12.44 0.92 0.03
N GLY A 210 11.15 0.96 -0.28
CA GLY A 210 10.40 -0.23 -0.68
C GLY A 210 10.83 -0.84 -2.03
N GLU A 211 11.42 -0.06 -2.94
CA GLU A 211 12.05 -0.57 -4.17
C GLU A 211 13.39 -1.24 -3.87
N ALA A 212 14.20 -0.64 -3.01
CA ALA A 212 15.48 -1.19 -2.57
C ALA A 212 15.30 -2.51 -1.80
N ASP A 213 14.32 -2.59 -0.90
CA ASP A 213 13.99 -3.83 -0.17
C ASP A 213 13.57 -4.96 -1.12
N ARG A 214 12.78 -4.65 -2.14
CA ARG A 214 12.39 -5.64 -3.16
C ARG A 214 13.57 -6.13 -3.99
N GLU A 215 14.51 -5.24 -4.32
CA GLU A 215 15.71 -5.61 -5.04
C GLU A 215 16.65 -6.45 -4.17
N LEU A 216 16.82 -6.10 -2.90
CA LEU A 216 17.58 -6.88 -1.92
C LEU A 216 17.00 -8.29 -1.80
N ALA A 217 15.70 -8.43 -1.61
CA ALA A 217 15.05 -9.74 -1.51
C ALA A 217 15.26 -10.60 -2.76
N LYS A 218 15.27 -10.00 -3.97
CA LYS A 218 15.57 -10.72 -5.21
C LYS A 218 17.03 -11.19 -5.27
N ILE A 219 17.97 -10.37 -4.80
CA ILE A 219 19.39 -10.73 -4.76
C ILE A 219 19.61 -11.85 -3.75
N ASP A 220 19.01 -11.76 -2.57
CA ASP A 220 19.08 -12.78 -1.51
C ASP A 220 18.55 -14.15 -2.01
N ALA A 221 17.42 -14.13 -2.72
CA ALA A 221 16.87 -15.34 -3.31
C ALA A 221 17.80 -15.97 -4.39
N LYS A 222 18.49 -15.14 -5.19
CA LYS A 222 19.47 -15.62 -6.17
C LYS A 222 20.72 -16.16 -5.46
N LEU A 223 21.16 -15.51 -4.39
CA LEU A 223 22.31 -15.93 -3.59
C LEU A 223 22.05 -17.26 -2.90
N ALA A 224 20.87 -17.45 -2.32
CA ALA A 224 20.46 -18.72 -1.73
C ALA A 224 20.51 -19.87 -2.74
N LYS A 225 19.95 -19.69 -3.94
CA LYS A 225 20.01 -20.69 -5.03
C LYS A 225 21.43 -20.96 -5.53
N ALA A 226 22.30 -19.94 -5.57
CA ALA A 226 23.68 -20.11 -5.96
C ALA A 226 24.47 -20.92 -4.93
N ARG A 227 24.24 -20.68 -3.63
CA ARG A 227 24.84 -21.45 -2.53
C ARG A 227 24.40 -22.91 -2.57
N GLU A 228 23.11 -23.18 -2.67
CA GLU A 228 22.56 -24.53 -2.81
C GLU A 228 23.20 -25.30 -3.99
N ARG A 229 23.36 -24.63 -5.13
CA ARG A 229 24.04 -25.22 -6.30
C ARG A 229 25.52 -25.49 -6.04
N ALA A 230 26.23 -24.59 -5.35
CA ALA A 230 27.64 -24.77 -5.00
C ALA A 230 27.83 -25.94 -4.03
N ASP A 231 26.96 -26.08 -3.03
CA ASP A 231 26.97 -27.17 -2.07
C ASP A 231 26.73 -28.52 -2.78
N HIS A 232 25.71 -28.61 -3.63
CA HIS A 232 25.44 -29.82 -4.43
C HIS A 232 26.61 -30.20 -5.35
N LEU A 233 27.26 -29.21 -6.01
CA LEU A 233 28.45 -29.50 -6.81
C LEU A 233 29.63 -29.98 -5.98
N SER A 234 29.80 -29.43 -4.78
CA SER A 234 30.86 -29.86 -3.85
C SER A 234 30.65 -31.29 -3.37
N GLU A 235 29.41 -31.67 -3.03
CA GLU A 235 29.07 -33.08 -2.72
C GLU A 235 29.35 -34.02 -3.91
N ARG A 236 28.91 -33.61 -5.10
CA ARG A 236 29.16 -34.42 -6.32
C ARG A 236 30.63 -34.59 -6.63
N ILE A 237 31.46 -33.55 -6.41
CA ILE A 237 32.92 -33.65 -6.56
C ILE A 237 33.50 -34.63 -5.53
N ALA A 238 33.02 -34.59 -4.27
CA ALA A 238 33.48 -35.54 -3.23
C ALA A 238 33.14 -37.00 -3.62
N ASP A 239 31.92 -37.26 -4.08
CA ASP A 239 31.51 -38.59 -4.58
C ASP A 239 32.38 -39.08 -5.73
N LEU A 240 32.59 -38.26 -6.75
CA LEU A 240 33.42 -38.62 -7.90
C LEU A 240 34.88 -38.87 -7.49
N ARG A 241 35.42 -38.15 -6.53
CA ARG A 241 36.75 -38.40 -5.99
C ARG A 241 36.86 -39.76 -5.28
N ALA A 242 35.81 -40.11 -4.51
CA ALA A 242 35.72 -41.40 -3.85
C ALA A 242 35.60 -42.55 -4.86
N GLU A 243 34.80 -42.37 -5.92
CA GLU A 243 34.71 -43.34 -7.04
C GLU A 243 36.06 -43.48 -7.77
N LEU A 244 36.73 -42.40 -8.08
CA LEU A 244 38.05 -42.38 -8.72
C LEU A 244 39.08 -43.20 -7.91
N THR A 245 39.14 -42.94 -6.58
CA THR A 245 40.05 -43.69 -5.69
C THR A 245 39.78 -45.20 -5.72
N ARG A 246 38.51 -45.62 -5.79
CA ARG A 246 38.14 -47.05 -5.91
C ARG A 246 38.60 -47.62 -7.23
N PHE A 247 38.34 -46.93 -8.34
CA PHE A 247 38.79 -47.39 -9.67
C PHE A 247 40.31 -47.46 -9.81
N GLU A 248 41.05 -46.50 -9.22
CA GLU A 248 42.51 -46.54 -9.17
C GLU A 248 43.03 -47.77 -8.41
N ALA A 249 42.41 -48.11 -7.26
CA ALA A 249 42.74 -49.30 -6.49
C ALA A 249 42.45 -50.59 -7.28
N ASP A 250 41.28 -50.64 -7.97
CA ASP A 250 40.90 -51.78 -8.78
C ASP A 250 41.83 -51.95 -10.02
N ALA A 251 42.24 -50.88 -10.66
CA ALA A 251 43.22 -50.88 -11.75
C ALA A 251 44.59 -51.40 -11.28
N GLN A 252 45.09 -50.94 -10.13
CA GLN A 252 46.32 -51.43 -9.56
C GLN A 252 46.24 -52.93 -9.20
N LYS A 253 45.09 -53.42 -8.74
CA LYS A 253 44.88 -54.85 -8.49
C LYS A 253 44.92 -55.64 -9.79
N ALA A 254 44.19 -55.20 -10.81
CA ALA A 254 44.18 -55.84 -12.13
C ALA A 254 45.59 -55.92 -12.76
N GLU A 255 46.41 -54.85 -12.62
CA GLU A 255 47.80 -54.85 -13.09
C GLU A 255 48.65 -55.88 -12.34
N ARG A 256 48.47 -55.99 -11.01
CA ARG A 256 49.22 -57.05 -10.24
C ARG A 256 48.79 -58.46 -10.65
N ASP A 257 47.49 -58.69 -10.83
CA ASP A 257 46.99 -59.98 -11.28
C ASP A 257 47.47 -60.30 -12.67
N THR A 258 47.53 -59.34 -13.57
CA THR A 258 48.07 -59.51 -14.93
C THR A 258 49.57 -59.94 -14.90
N ARG A 259 50.39 -59.23 -14.09
CA ARG A 259 51.82 -59.60 -13.93
C ARG A 259 51.98 -61.03 -13.40
N ARG A 260 51.24 -61.42 -12.38
CA ARG A 260 51.26 -62.76 -11.82
C ARG A 260 50.85 -63.79 -12.87
N LEU A 261 49.81 -63.58 -13.64
CA LEU A 261 49.39 -64.47 -14.70
C LEU A 261 50.40 -64.57 -15.86
N ASP A 262 51.12 -63.50 -16.18
CA ASP A 262 52.22 -63.52 -17.14
C ASP A 262 53.39 -64.35 -16.65
N GLU A 263 53.74 -64.25 -15.36
CA GLU A 263 54.77 -65.14 -14.73
C GLU A 263 54.31 -66.60 -14.75
N ASP A 264 53.09 -66.90 -14.29
CA ASP A 264 52.52 -68.25 -14.32
C ASP A 264 52.50 -68.82 -15.73
N ARG A 265 52.18 -68.03 -16.73
CA ARG A 265 52.18 -68.37 -18.14
C ARG A 265 53.59 -68.71 -18.66
N ALA A 266 54.60 -67.95 -18.28
CA ALA A 266 55.97 -68.15 -18.65
C ALA A 266 56.48 -69.48 -18.07
N ASP A 267 56.18 -69.76 -16.81
CA ASP A 267 56.52 -71.04 -16.14
C ASP A 267 55.81 -72.25 -16.76
N ALA A 268 54.50 -72.07 -17.03
CA ALA A 268 53.73 -73.13 -17.70
C ALA A 268 54.28 -73.42 -19.11
N ALA A 269 54.67 -72.41 -19.87
CA ALA A 269 55.29 -72.57 -21.19
C ALA A 269 56.67 -73.20 -21.11
N ALA A 270 57.46 -72.91 -20.06
CA ALA A 270 58.74 -73.59 -19.82
C ALA A 270 58.57 -75.10 -19.52
N ARG A 271 57.61 -75.43 -18.63
CA ARG A 271 57.25 -76.82 -18.30
C ARG A 271 56.74 -77.58 -19.53
N SER A 272 55.87 -76.99 -20.34
CA SER A 272 55.39 -77.59 -21.58
C SER A 272 56.51 -77.89 -22.54
N ARG A 273 57.43 -76.95 -22.77
CA ARG A 273 58.60 -77.13 -23.63
C ARG A 273 59.54 -78.21 -23.10
N ALA A 274 59.72 -78.34 -21.79
CA ALA A 274 60.49 -79.43 -21.20
C ALA A 274 59.85 -80.81 -21.40
N ALA A 275 58.53 -80.91 -21.11
CA ALA A 275 57.79 -82.16 -21.34
C ALA A 275 57.74 -82.56 -22.82
N GLN A 276 57.63 -81.64 -23.78
CA GLN A 276 57.72 -81.94 -25.20
C GLN A 276 59.11 -82.49 -25.59
N ARG A 277 60.22 -81.91 -25.07
CA ARG A 277 61.57 -82.41 -25.29
C ARG A 277 61.77 -83.85 -24.72
N ASP A 278 61.22 -84.10 -23.53
CA ASP A 278 61.32 -85.44 -22.94
C ASP A 278 60.46 -86.49 -23.67
N ALA A 279 59.27 -86.10 -24.17
CA ALA A 279 58.45 -86.95 -25.00
C ALA A 279 59.15 -87.23 -26.32
N GLU A 280 59.85 -86.30 -26.99
CA GLU A 280 60.62 -86.47 -28.18
C GLU A 280 61.82 -87.46 -27.94
N LYS A 281 62.53 -87.26 -26.76
CA LYS A 281 63.60 -88.21 -26.40
C LYS A 281 63.06 -89.65 -26.23
N ALA A 282 61.92 -89.76 -25.50
CA ALA A 282 61.33 -91.08 -25.30
C ALA A 282 60.90 -91.76 -26.64
N ARG A 283 60.37 -90.98 -27.59
CA ARG A 283 60.01 -91.50 -28.92
C ARG A 283 61.24 -92.00 -29.69
N LYS A 284 62.36 -91.26 -29.64
CA LYS A 284 63.64 -91.66 -30.27
C LYS A 284 64.27 -92.94 -29.73
N VAL A 285 63.92 -93.34 -28.52
CA VAL A 285 64.39 -94.64 -27.89
C VAL A 285 63.53 -95.82 -28.36
N LEU A 286 62.32 -95.57 -28.88
CA LEU A 286 61.39 -96.60 -29.40
C LEU A 286 61.58 -96.92 -30.89
N GLU A 287 62.30 -96.02 -31.61
CA GLU A 287 62.75 -96.27 -33.02
C GLU A 287 64.09 -97.02 -33.06
#